data_bb85f6d858ee5faf10b83f1f684d356d
#
_entry.id   bb85f6d858ee5faf10b83f1f684d356d
#
_cell.length_a   1.000
_cell.length_b   1.000
_cell.length_c   1.000
_cell.angle_alpha   90.00
_cell.angle_beta   90.00
_cell.angle_gamma   90.00
#
_symmetry.space_group_name_H-M   'P 1'
#
loop_
_entity.id
_entity.type
_entity.pdbx_description
1 polymer ?
#
loop_
_entity_poly.entity_id
_entity_poly.type
_entity_poly.pdbx_seq_one_letter_code
_entity_poly.pdbx_strand_id
1 'polypeptide(L)'
;MTMKKILTFLLMTLTFATAKAQTDDEYRMEIGAGVGLVSYEGDFNGSVLSNMQMGGSVVLRRIFNPYMGVKMAAMYGKLTGSSKDVKTYYPDFVSNPYSFSNTLVDASVTYEYNFWPYGTGRDYRGAKRFTPFVFGGLGATFVTGGGNNVFTANVPLGLGVKYKIGPRLNLGLEWAVHFSLSDKLDGVKDPYNIESSGLFKNTDCYSALQLTLTYSFMAKCRTCHNADE
;
A
#
# COMPACT_ATOMS: atom_id res chain seq x y z
N MET A 1 12.59 -22.40 -23.86
CA MET A 1 11.76 -21.42 -24.58
C MET A 1 12.72 -20.56 -25.38
N THR A 2 12.67 -20.59 -26.70
CA THR A 2 13.70 -19.98 -27.56
C THR A 2 13.63 -18.46 -27.50
N MET A 3 14.78 -17.79 -27.49
CA MET A 3 14.96 -16.32 -27.44
C MET A 3 14.06 -15.59 -28.45
N LYS A 4 13.78 -16.20 -29.61
CA LYS A 4 12.85 -15.69 -30.63
C LYS A 4 11.41 -15.55 -30.10
N LYS A 5 10.91 -16.47 -29.26
CA LYS A 5 9.56 -16.40 -28.69
C LYS A 5 9.42 -15.30 -27.64
N ILE A 6 10.49 -15.03 -26.88
CA ILE A 6 10.55 -13.94 -25.90
C ILE A 6 10.55 -12.58 -26.62
N LEU A 7 11.34 -12.48 -27.70
CA LEU A 7 11.42 -11.25 -28.49
C LEU A 7 10.09 -10.96 -29.21
N THR A 8 9.40 -11.99 -29.72
CA THR A 8 8.08 -11.82 -30.35
C THR A 8 7.02 -11.41 -29.33
N PHE A 9 7.08 -11.96 -28.11
CA PHE A 9 6.16 -11.59 -27.02
C PHE A 9 6.42 -10.15 -26.56
N LEU A 10 7.68 -9.74 -26.47
CA LEU A 10 8.07 -8.37 -26.13
C LEU A 10 7.65 -7.36 -27.23
N LEU A 11 7.79 -7.74 -28.51
CA LEU A 11 7.35 -6.91 -29.63
C LEU A 11 5.83 -6.78 -29.67
N MET A 12 5.09 -7.85 -29.36
CA MET A 12 3.63 -7.86 -29.32
C MET A 12 3.08 -7.01 -28.18
N THR A 13 3.77 -6.92 -27.05
CA THR A 13 3.40 -6.03 -25.95
C THR A 13 3.68 -4.56 -26.26
N LEU A 14 4.69 -4.25 -27.05
CA LEU A 14 5.01 -2.87 -27.47
C LEU A 14 3.97 -2.29 -28.45
N THR A 15 3.33 -3.12 -29.27
CA THR A 15 2.33 -2.65 -30.27
C THR A 15 1.01 -2.21 -29.64
N PHE A 16 0.69 -2.63 -28.42
CA PHE A 16 -0.49 -2.13 -27.69
C PHE A 16 -0.31 -0.72 -27.10
N ALA A 17 0.90 -0.15 -27.13
CA ALA A 17 1.17 1.16 -26.54
C ALA A 17 0.81 2.36 -27.45
N THR A 18 0.38 2.14 -28.68
CA THR A 18 0.13 3.23 -29.67
C THR A 18 -1.35 3.52 -29.94
N ALA A 19 -2.28 3.01 -29.13
CA ALA A 19 -3.69 3.40 -29.26
C ALA A 19 -3.84 4.89 -28.90
N LYS A 20 -4.04 5.74 -29.91
CA LYS A 20 -4.37 7.16 -29.69
C LYS A 20 -5.66 7.26 -28.90
N ALA A 21 -5.60 7.95 -27.80
CA ALA A 21 -6.73 8.24 -26.93
C ALA A 21 -7.76 9.08 -27.69
N GLN A 22 -8.84 8.46 -28.13
CA GLN A 22 -10.12 9.16 -28.28
C GLN A 22 -10.44 9.76 -26.89
N THR A 23 -11.11 10.92 -26.87
CA THR A 23 -11.52 11.60 -25.63
C THR A 23 -12.19 10.62 -24.68
N ASP A 24 -11.40 10.07 -23.77
CA ASP A 24 -11.84 9.05 -22.83
C ASP A 24 -12.77 9.63 -21.77
N ASP A 25 -13.77 8.85 -21.37
CA ASP A 25 -14.67 9.24 -20.32
C ASP A 25 -13.96 9.40 -18.99
N GLU A 26 -14.35 10.38 -18.18
CA GLU A 26 -13.91 10.48 -16.78
C GLU A 26 -14.55 9.34 -15.96
N TYR A 27 -13.76 8.61 -15.18
CA TYR A 27 -14.23 7.54 -14.31
C TYR A 27 -14.18 7.98 -12.85
N ARG A 28 -15.19 7.58 -12.06
CA ARG A 28 -15.31 7.96 -10.64
C ARG A 28 -14.79 6.90 -9.68
N MET A 29 -14.68 5.66 -10.11
CA MET A 29 -14.30 4.53 -9.27
C MET A 29 -13.19 3.71 -9.91
N GLU A 30 -12.32 3.16 -9.07
CA GLU A 30 -11.31 2.18 -9.46
C GLU A 30 -11.36 1.00 -8.51
N ILE A 31 -11.26 -0.20 -9.06
CA ILE A 31 -11.11 -1.44 -8.30
C ILE A 31 -9.88 -2.18 -8.80
N GLY A 32 -9.16 -2.83 -7.91
CA GLY A 32 -7.99 -3.58 -8.31
C GLY A 32 -7.41 -4.43 -7.21
N ALA A 33 -6.29 -5.05 -7.55
CA ALA A 33 -5.51 -5.88 -6.66
C ALA A 33 -4.04 -5.50 -6.75
N GLY A 34 -3.29 -5.84 -5.73
CA GLY A 34 -1.86 -5.59 -5.63
C GLY A 34 -1.11 -6.75 -5.02
N VAL A 35 0.17 -6.77 -5.32
CA VAL A 35 1.16 -7.63 -4.67
C VAL A 35 2.28 -6.75 -4.14
N GLY A 36 2.93 -7.17 -3.08
CA GLY A 36 3.96 -6.34 -2.50
C GLY A 36 4.76 -7.04 -1.42
N LEU A 37 5.56 -6.25 -0.74
CA LEU A 37 6.42 -6.66 0.34
C LEU A 37 6.00 -5.93 1.60
N VAL A 38 5.90 -6.66 2.70
CA VAL A 38 5.59 -6.14 4.03
C VAL A 38 6.77 -6.42 4.94
N SER A 39 7.19 -5.42 5.71
CA SER A 39 8.27 -5.52 6.69
C SER A 39 7.78 -5.01 8.04
N TYR A 40 8.12 -5.75 9.11
CA TYR A 40 7.91 -5.31 10.48
C TYR A 40 9.01 -4.30 10.86
N GLU A 41 8.64 -3.28 11.62
CA GLU A 41 9.54 -2.28 12.17
C GLU A 41 9.23 -2.08 13.65
N GLY A 42 10.13 -2.51 14.51
CA GLY A 42 9.96 -2.47 15.98
C GLY A 42 11.15 -3.12 16.67
N ASP A 43 10.92 -3.63 17.87
CA ASP A 43 11.97 -4.11 18.77
C ASP A 43 12.88 -5.22 18.20
N PHE A 44 12.37 -6.02 17.26
CA PHE A 44 13.08 -7.15 16.64
C PHE A 44 13.45 -6.95 15.16
N ASN A 45 13.29 -5.75 14.63
CA ASN A 45 13.78 -5.38 13.30
C ASN A 45 13.99 -3.86 13.22
N GLY A 46 15.23 -3.44 13.14
CA GLY A 46 15.62 -2.02 13.07
C GLY A 46 15.80 -1.47 11.65
N SER A 47 15.43 -2.23 10.60
CA SER A 47 15.62 -1.82 9.21
C SER A 47 14.38 -2.03 8.36
N VAL A 48 13.92 -0.96 7.73
CA VAL A 48 12.74 -0.89 6.85
C VAL A 48 12.77 -1.93 5.71
N LEU A 49 13.96 -2.34 5.28
CA LEU A 49 14.17 -3.23 4.14
C LEU A 49 14.59 -4.65 4.55
N SER A 50 14.63 -4.96 5.85
CA SER A 50 14.98 -6.30 6.34
C SER A 50 13.72 -7.14 6.54
N ASN A 51 13.88 -8.46 6.39
CA ASN A 51 12.84 -9.45 6.66
C ASN A 51 11.52 -9.22 5.90
N MET A 52 11.61 -8.66 4.68
CA MET A 52 10.45 -8.41 3.84
C MET A 52 9.75 -9.73 3.46
N GLN A 53 8.44 -9.78 3.71
CA GLN A 53 7.57 -10.90 3.36
C GLN A 53 6.59 -10.51 2.26
N MET A 54 6.26 -11.45 1.39
CA MET A 54 5.27 -11.21 0.34
C MET A 54 3.88 -11.04 0.94
N GLY A 55 3.13 -10.09 0.36
CA GLY A 55 1.75 -9.82 0.69
C GLY A 55 0.92 -9.50 -0.55
N GLY A 56 -0.39 -9.56 -0.38
CA GLY A 56 -1.36 -9.20 -1.40
C GLY A 56 -2.36 -8.20 -0.87
N SER A 57 -2.97 -7.41 -1.76
CA SER A 57 -4.00 -6.44 -1.40
C SER A 57 -5.11 -6.36 -2.44
N VAL A 58 -6.27 -5.90 -1.98
CA VAL A 58 -7.38 -5.46 -2.83
C VAL A 58 -7.66 -4.00 -2.52
N VAL A 59 -8.01 -3.25 -3.56
CA VAL A 59 -8.16 -1.80 -3.49
C VAL A 59 -9.45 -1.38 -4.17
N LEU A 60 -10.21 -0.52 -3.51
CA LEU A 60 -11.34 0.22 -4.06
C LEU A 60 -11.07 1.71 -3.86
N ARG A 61 -11.05 2.48 -4.94
CA ARG A 61 -10.78 3.91 -4.90
C ARG A 61 -11.95 4.70 -5.46
N ARG A 62 -12.36 5.74 -4.76
CA ARG A 62 -13.30 6.75 -5.25
C ARG A 62 -12.53 8.02 -5.60
N ILE A 63 -12.68 8.46 -6.83
CA ILE A 63 -12.04 9.66 -7.38
C ILE A 63 -13.05 10.81 -7.26
N PHE A 64 -12.69 11.86 -6.53
CA PHE A 64 -13.52 13.07 -6.43
C PHE A 64 -13.20 14.06 -7.55
N ASN A 65 -11.92 14.26 -7.80
CA ASN A 65 -11.39 15.11 -8.86
C ASN A 65 -9.98 14.61 -9.28
N PRO A 66 -9.33 15.19 -10.30
CA PRO A 66 -8.00 14.74 -10.75
C PRO A 66 -6.90 14.79 -9.69
N TYR A 67 -7.09 15.54 -8.61
CA TYR A 67 -6.10 15.72 -7.55
C TYR A 67 -6.41 14.91 -6.29
N MET A 68 -7.66 14.52 -6.08
CA MET A 68 -8.11 14.00 -4.78
C MET A 68 -8.95 12.75 -4.93
N GLY A 69 -8.76 11.80 -4.02
CA GLY A 69 -9.55 10.58 -3.92
C GLY A 69 -9.52 9.97 -2.54
N VAL A 70 -10.40 9.01 -2.32
CA VAL A 70 -10.39 8.16 -1.14
C VAL A 70 -10.18 6.72 -1.59
N LYS A 71 -9.25 6.04 -0.95
CA LYS A 71 -8.93 4.62 -1.18
C LYS A 71 -9.31 3.81 0.05
N MET A 72 -10.04 2.74 -0.17
CA MET A 72 -10.21 1.63 0.77
C MET A 72 -9.31 0.49 0.33
N ALA A 73 -8.56 -0.08 1.24
CA ALA A 73 -7.68 -1.20 0.96
C ALA A 73 -7.83 -2.28 2.03
N ALA A 74 -7.75 -3.54 1.60
CA ALA A 74 -7.56 -4.66 2.49
C ALA A 74 -6.28 -5.39 2.06
N MET A 75 -5.39 -5.66 3.00
CA MET A 75 -4.09 -6.26 2.78
C MET A 75 -3.93 -7.52 3.63
N TYR A 76 -3.31 -8.53 3.05
CA TYR A 76 -2.89 -9.75 3.72
C TYR A 76 -1.38 -9.92 3.53
N GLY A 77 -0.67 -10.25 4.61
CA GLY A 77 0.77 -10.45 4.58
C GLY A 77 1.27 -11.22 5.79
N LYS A 78 2.60 -11.26 5.94
CA LYS A 78 3.27 -11.84 7.10
C LYS A 78 4.26 -10.83 7.67
N LEU A 79 4.36 -10.80 8.98
CA LEU A 79 5.37 -10.06 9.72
C LEU A 79 6.36 -11.06 10.32
N THR A 80 7.65 -10.83 10.09
CA THR A 80 8.73 -11.66 10.64
C THR A 80 9.78 -10.77 11.26
N GLY A 81 10.36 -11.21 12.36
CA GLY A 81 11.46 -10.54 13.02
C GLY A 81 12.26 -11.50 13.89
N SER A 82 13.49 -11.13 14.20
CA SER A 82 14.37 -11.90 15.05
C SER A 82 15.27 -11.01 15.87
N SER A 83 15.46 -11.35 17.15
CA SER A 83 16.40 -10.66 18.02
C SER A 83 17.86 -10.75 17.55
N LYS A 84 18.18 -11.67 16.61
CA LYS A 84 19.50 -11.78 15.98
C LYS A 84 19.77 -10.65 14.98
N ASP A 85 18.72 -10.03 14.44
CA ASP A 85 18.81 -8.98 13.42
C ASP A 85 18.97 -7.59 14.03
N VAL A 86 18.88 -7.49 15.36
CA VAL A 86 19.01 -6.25 16.12
C VAL A 86 20.20 -6.35 17.08
N LYS A 87 20.97 -5.29 17.19
CA LYS A 87 22.04 -5.18 18.23
C LYS A 87 21.36 -4.91 19.58
N THR A 88 20.96 -5.96 20.26
CA THR A 88 20.41 -5.86 21.61
C THR A 88 21.49 -6.09 22.67
N TYR A 89 21.45 -5.30 23.73
CA TYR A 89 22.30 -5.46 24.91
C TYR A 89 21.59 -6.26 26.04
N TYR A 90 20.36 -6.72 25.81
CA TYR A 90 19.61 -7.47 26.82
C TYR A 90 20.09 -8.92 26.89
N PRO A 91 20.59 -9.38 28.07
CA PRO A 91 21.20 -10.69 28.22
C PRO A 91 20.27 -11.85 27.86
N ASP A 92 18.97 -11.70 28.15
CA ASP A 92 17.97 -12.74 27.91
C ASP A 92 17.80 -13.05 26.42
N PHE A 93 17.79 -12.03 25.57
CA PHE A 93 17.70 -12.21 24.11
C PHE A 93 19.01 -12.59 23.43
N VAL A 94 20.15 -12.32 24.09
CA VAL A 94 21.45 -12.80 23.63
C VAL A 94 21.60 -14.29 23.89
N SER A 95 21.12 -14.76 25.05
CA SER A 95 21.21 -16.17 25.42
C SER A 95 20.15 -17.04 24.78
N ASN A 96 18.94 -16.52 24.60
CA ASN A 96 17.79 -17.20 23.98
C ASN A 96 17.20 -16.33 22.86
N PRO A 97 17.68 -16.45 21.62
CA PRO A 97 17.17 -15.64 20.53
C PRO A 97 15.68 -15.86 20.29
N TYR A 98 14.91 -14.77 20.30
CA TYR A 98 13.51 -14.77 19.97
C TYR A 98 13.31 -14.55 18.47
N SER A 99 12.40 -15.29 17.86
CA SER A 99 11.97 -15.07 16.48
C SER A 99 10.46 -15.30 16.36
N PHE A 100 9.81 -14.48 15.56
CA PHE A 100 8.37 -14.61 15.32
C PHE A 100 8.03 -14.59 13.83
N SER A 101 6.89 -15.19 13.50
CA SER A 101 6.29 -15.16 12.17
C SER A 101 4.78 -15.08 12.35
N ASN A 102 4.24 -13.87 12.21
CA ASN A 102 2.84 -13.58 12.44
C ASN A 102 2.14 -13.27 11.13
N THR A 103 0.89 -13.71 11.00
CA THR A 103 0.04 -13.35 9.86
C THR A 103 -0.63 -12.00 10.13
N LEU A 104 -0.59 -11.12 9.14
CA LEU A 104 -1.16 -9.77 9.17
C LEU A 104 -2.36 -9.70 8.24
N VAL A 105 -3.46 -9.16 8.75
CA VAL A 105 -4.60 -8.67 7.95
C VAL A 105 -4.82 -7.22 8.31
N ASP A 106 -4.82 -6.34 7.33
CA ASP A 106 -5.07 -4.91 7.51
C ASP A 106 -6.24 -4.45 6.65
N ALA A 107 -7.05 -3.56 7.18
CA ALA A 107 -8.08 -2.86 6.45
C ALA A 107 -7.96 -1.36 6.72
N SER A 108 -7.84 -0.55 5.68
CA SER A 108 -7.58 0.88 5.81
C SER A 108 -8.43 1.73 4.87
N VAL A 109 -8.68 2.96 5.30
CA VAL A 109 -9.30 4.02 4.49
C VAL A 109 -8.33 5.19 4.48
N THR A 110 -7.87 5.59 3.31
CA THR A 110 -6.90 6.65 3.12
C THR A 110 -7.40 7.71 2.16
N TYR A 111 -7.11 8.95 2.49
CA TYR A 111 -7.27 10.09 1.59
C TYR A 111 -5.99 10.25 0.77
N GLU A 112 -6.14 10.41 -0.55
CA GLU A 112 -5.03 10.54 -1.49
C GLU A 112 -5.03 11.94 -2.13
N TYR A 113 -3.82 12.52 -2.24
CA TYR A 113 -3.58 13.76 -2.95
C TYR A 113 -2.55 13.57 -4.05
N ASN A 114 -2.97 13.78 -5.29
CA ASN A 114 -2.14 13.71 -6.48
C ASN A 114 -1.49 15.07 -6.73
N PHE A 115 -0.18 15.12 -6.91
CA PHE A 115 0.55 16.37 -7.19
C PHE A 115 0.26 16.92 -8.60
N TRP A 116 -0.04 16.03 -9.53
CA TRP A 116 -0.44 16.39 -10.88
C TRP A 116 -1.86 15.89 -11.17
N PRO A 117 -2.63 16.62 -12.02
CA PRO A 117 -3.98 16.18 -12.37
C PRO A 117 -3.92 14.83 -13.06
N TYR A 118 -4.44 13.81 -12.40
CA TYR A 118 -4.39 12.42 -12.86
C TYR A 118 -5.76 11.96 -13.33
N GLY A 119 -5.80 11.31 -14.47
CA GLY A 119 -7.04 10.71 -14.94
C GLY A 119 -7.06 10.52 -16.45
N THR A 120 -8.23 10.11 -16.94
CA THR A 120 -8.70 10.24 -18.32
C THR A 120 -9.67 11.39 -18.35
N GLY A 121 -9.75 12.08 -19.44
CA GLY A 121 -10.67 13.17 -19.59
C GLY A 121 -10.19 14.14 -20.65
N ARG A 122 -10.88 15.24 -20.76
CA ARG A 122 -10.63 16.20 -21.82
C ARG A 122 -9.23 16.80 -21.70
N ASP A 123 -8.46 16.76 -22.80
CA ASP A 123 -7.09 17.27 -22.87
C ASP A 123 -6.94 18.71 -22.37
N TYR A 124 -8.01 19.55 -22.49
CA TYR A 124 -8.02 20.92 -22.02
C TYR A 124 -7.97 21.04 -20.47
N ARG A 125 -8.24 19.95 -19.72
CA ARG A 125 -8.11 19.93 -18.25
C ARG A 125 -6.71 19.52 -17.80
N GLY A 126 -5.80 19.24 -18.73
CA GLY A 126 -4.41 18.91 -18.44
C GLY A 126 -4.21 17.59 -17.71
N ALA A 127 -5.17 16.64 -17.81
CA ALA A 127 -5.04 15.33 -17.18
C ALA A 127 -3.79 14.61 -17.67
N LYS A 128 -2.96 14.14 -16.74
CA LYS A 128 -1.69 13.46 -17.01
C LYS A 128 -1.83 11.97 -16.78
N ARG A 129 -1.03 11.19 -17.53
CA ARG A 129 -0.95 9.73 -17.34
C ARG A 129 -0.12 9.31 -16.15
N PHE A 130 0.70 10.20 -15.61
CA PHE A 130 1.58 9.94 -14.48
C PHE A 130 1.35 10.99 -13.40
N THR A 131 1.34 10.55 -12.14
CA THR A 131 1.33 11.46 -11.00
C THR A 131 2.03 10.83 -9.80
N PRO A 132 2.90 11.54 -9.10
CA PRO A 132 3.23 11.25 -7.72
C PRO A 132 2.05 11.62 -6.83
N PHE A 133 1.90 10.92 -5.72
CA PHE A 133 0.85 11.22 -4.75
C PHE A 133 1.30 10.89 -3.33
N VAL A 134 0.65 11.50 -2.36
CA VAL A 134 0.77 11.19 -0.94
C VAL A 134 -0.59 10.78 -0.42
N PHE A 135 -0.59 10.00 0.63
CA PHE A 135 -1.82 9.56 1.26
C PHE A 135 -1.66 9.38 2.76
N GLY A 136 -2.77 9.48 3.46
CA GLY A 136 -2.85 9.23 4.88
C GLY A 136 -4.28 8.91 5.29
N GLY A 137 -4.44 8.21 6.41
CA GLY A 137 -5.78 7.80 6.84
C GLY A 137 -5.80 7.03 8.14
N LEU A 138 -6.80 6.20 8.26
CA LEU A 138 -7.03 5.35 9.43
C LEU A 138 -7.22 3.91 8.96
N GLY A 139 -6.77 2.98 9.77
CA GLY A 139 -6.93 1.55 9.52
C GLY A 139 -7.07 0.74 10.79
N ALA A 140 -7.33 -0.53 10.60
CA ALA A 140 -7.37 -1.54 11.63
C ALA A 140 -6.54 -2.74 11.20
N THR A 141 -5.67 -3.17 12.08
CA THR A 141 -4.76 -4.29 11.86
C THR A 141 -5.12 -5.44 12.78
N PHE A 142 -5.20 -6.62 12.22
CA PHE A 142 -5.32 -7.87 12.94
C PHE A 142 -4.08 -8.73 12.67
N VAL A 143 -3.38 -9.09 13.74
CA VAL A 143 -2.20 -9.95 13.70
C VAL A 143 -2.47 -11.21 14.48
N THR A 144 -2.16 -12.35 13.89
CA THR A 144 -2.30 -13.67 14.53
C THR A 144 -1.01 -14.47 14.37
N GLY A 145 -0.54 -15.04 15.47
CA GLY A 145 0.68 -15.87 15.51
C GLY A 145 1.12 -16.13 16.95
N GLY A 146 1.98 -17.14 17.16
CA GLY A 146 2.59 -17.41 18.46
C GLY A 146 1.63 -17.66 19.65
N GLY A 147 0.35 -17.93 19.39
CA GLY A 147 -0.68 -18.13 20.44
C GLY A 147 -1.39 -16.84 20.88
N ASN A 148 -1.04 -15.69 20.37
CA ASN A 148 -1.69 -14.41 20.67
C ASN A 148 -2.32 -13.80 19.42
N ASN A 149 -3.54 -13.29 19.58
CA ASN A 149 -4.23 -12.50 18.56
C ASN A 149 -4.25 -11.04 19.02
N VAL A 150 -3.82 -10.15 18.15
CA VAL A 150 -3.78 -8.71 18.40
C VAL A 150 -4.64 -7.99 17.38
N PHE A 151 -5.59 -7.22 17.89
CA PHE A 151 -6.37 -6.29 17.07
C PHE A 151 -6.05 -4.87 17.51
N THR A 152 -5.68 -4.01 16.57
CA THR A 152 -5.29 -2.64 16.84
C THR A 152 -5.70 -1.70 15.74
N ALA A 153 -5.91 -0.43 16.07
CA ALA A 153 -6.01 0.62 15.08
C ALA A 153 -4.62 1.04 14.60
N ASN A 154 -4.54 1.52 13.38
CA ASN A 154 -3.31 2.07 12.80
C ASN A 154 -3.57 3.37 12.04
N VAL A 155 -2.50 4.12 11.81
CA VAL A 155 -2.47 5.32 10.98
C VAL A 155 -1.52 5.07 9.82
N PRO A 156 -2.04 4.72 8.63
CA PRO A 156 -1.22 4.60 7.42
C PRO A 156 -0.85 5.98 6.89
N LEU A 157 0.43 6.18 6.64
CA LEU A 157 0.98 7.34 5.92
C LEU A 157 1.89 6.83 4.81
N GLY A 158 1.79 7.41 3.63
CA GLY A 158 2.59 6.93 2.53
C GLY A 158 2.65 7.86 1.33
N LEU A 159 3.45 7.44 0.39
CA LEU A 159 3.66 8.10 -0.88
C LEU A 159 3.71 7.06 -2.00
N GLY A 160 3.49 7.51 -3.21
CA GLY A 160 3.53 6.60 -4.36
C GLY A 160 3.50 7.32 -5.69
N VAL A 161 3.47 6.53 -6.72
CA VAL A 161 3.30 6.98 -8.09
C VAL A 161 2.21 6.19 -8.77
N LYS A 162 1.43 6.85 -9.62
CA LYS A 162 0.41 6.24 -10.46
C LYS A 162 0.75 6.46 -11.92
N TYR A 163 0.56 5.43 -12.70
CA TYR A 163 0.73 5.49 -14.15
C TYR A 163 -0.47 4.85 -14.86
N LYS A 164 -1.05 5.58 -15.81
CA LYS A 164 -2.16 5.11 -16.63
C LYS A 164 -1.65 4.34 -17.83
N ILE A 165 -1.79 3.00 -17.81
CA ILE A 165 -1.37 2.11 -18.90
C ILE A 165 -2.34 2.22 -20.08
N GLY A 166 -3.63 2.32 -19.79
CA GLY A 166 -4.69 2.41 -20.79
C GLY A 166 -5.85 3.28 -20.30
N PRO A 167 -6.92 3.43 -21.10
CA PRO A 167 -8.06 4.28 -20.73
C PRO A 167 -8.68 3.93 -19.38
N ARG A 168 -8.69 2.64 -19.04
CA ARG A 168 -9.27 2.12 -17.79
C ARG A 168 -8.30 1.40 -16.88
N LEU A 169 -7.05 1.18 -17.32
CA LEU A 169 -6.05 0.45 -16.56
C LEU A 169 -5.00 1.38 -15.98
N ASN A 170 -4.79 1.25 -14.67
CA ASN A 170 -3.83 2.05 -13.93
C ASN A 170 -2.88 1.13 -13.16
N LEU A 171 -1.61 1.49 -13.16
CA LEU A 171 -0.57 0.88 -12.35
C LEU A 171 -0.21 1.85 -11.23
N GLY A 172 -0.11 1.35 -10.02
CA GLY A 172 0.33 2.10 -8.85
C GLY A 172 1.51 1.42 -8.19
N LEU A 173 2.50 2.20 -7.78
CA LEU A 173 3.54 1.78 -6.85
C LEU A 173 3.42 2.65 -5.61
N GLU A 174 3.22 2.03 -4.45
CA GLU A 174 2.93 2.70 -3.19
C GLU A 174 3.87 2.18 -2.10
N TRP A 175 4.39 3.08 -1.31
CA TRP A 175 5.10 2.75 -0.07
C TRP A 175 4.39 3.42 1.09
N ALA A 176 3.96 2.64 2.06
CA ALA A 176 3.25 3.07 3.24
C ALA A 176 3.97 2.60 4.51
N VAL A 177 3.93 3.43 5.54
CA VAL A 177 4.25 3.06 6.92
C VAL A 177 2.95 3.12 7.71
N HIS A 178 2.64 2.03 8.40
CA HIS A 178 1.47 1.88 9.25
C HIS A 178 1.90 2.01 10.70
N PHE A 179 1.57 3.12 11.33
CA PHE A 179 1.83 3.36 12.75
C PHE A 179 0.74 2.68 13.56
N SER A 180 1.07 1.57 14.20
CA SER A 180 0.13 0.85 15.07
C SER A 180 -0.05 1.60 16.40
N LEU A 181 -1.21 1.48 17.01
CA LEU A 181 -1.44 1.95 18.38
C LEU A 181 -1.15 0.86 19.42
N SER A 182 -0.59 -0.28 19.02
CA SER A 182 -0.25 -1.41 19.89
C SER A 182 1.24 -1.73 19.78
N ASP A 183 1.79 -2.15 20.91
CA ASP A 183 3.15 -2.62 21.12
C ASP A 183 3.19 -4.17 21.24
N LYS A 184 2.39 -4.86 20.45
CA LYS A 184 2.24 -6.32 20.54
C LYS A 184 2.17 -7.01 19.18
N LEU A 185 2.56 -6.34 18.12
CA LEU A 185 2.49 -6.94 16.77
C LEU A 185 3.47 -8.11 16.63
N ASP A 186 4.54 -8.09 17.40
CA ASP A 186 5.55 -9.15 17.50
C ASP A 186 5.19 -10.26 18.49
N GLY A 187 4.13 -10.07 19.31
CA GLY A 187 3.67 -11.02 20.31
C GLY A 187 4.22 -10.78 21.73
N VAL A 188 5.11 -9.83 21.92
CA VAL A 188 5.69 -9.46 23.23
C VAL A 188 5.31 -8.02 23.54
N LYS A 189 5.03 -7.74 24.81
CA LYS A 189 4.76 -6.38 25.27
C LYS A 189 6.01 -5.84 25.93
N ASP A 190 6.53 -4.72 25.42
CA ASP A 190 7.65 -3.97 25.97
C ASP A 190 8.81 -4.88 26.42
N PRO A 191 9.49 -5.58 25.48
CA PRO A 191 10.53 -6.56 25.80
C PRO A 191 11.72 -5.95 26.53
N TYR A 192 11.89 -4.64 26.45
CA TYR A 192 13.02 -3.92 27.04
C TYR A 192 12.66 -3.13 28.28
N ASN A 193 11.39 -3.18 28.73
CA ASN A 193 10.87 -2.50 29.90
C ASN A 193 11.22 -1.00 29.94
N ILE A 194 11.11 -0.35 28.76
CA ILE A 194 11.38 1.09 28.60
C ILE A 194 10.09 1.84 28.90
N GLU A 195 10.06 2.65 29.94
CA GLU A 195 8.93 3.53 30.25
C GLU A 195 8.68 4.47 29.06
N SER A 196 7.58 4.23 28.35
CA SER A 196 7.19 5.04 27.20
C SER A 196 6.42 6.28 27.65
N SER A 197 6.82 7.45 27.17
CA SER A 197 6.08 8.68 27.36
C SER A 197 5.65 9.24 25.99
N GLY A 198 4.35 9.09 25.65
CA GLY A 198 3.76 9.63 24.42
C GLY A 198 2.98 8.64 23.58
N LEU A 199 2.13 9.14 22.70
CA LEU A 199 1.15 8.36 21.92
C LEU A 199 1.79 7.41 20.87
N PHE A 200 3.02 7.67 20.45
CA PHE A 200 3.73 6.93 19.39
C PHE A 200 5.13 6.47 19.82
N LYS A 201 5.41 6.48 21.10
CA LYS A 201 6.67 6.04 21.64
C LYS A 201 6.55 4.57 22.07
N ASN A 202 7.42 3.70 21.59
CA ASN A 202 7.38 2.25 21.80
C ASN A 202 6.16 1.53 21.17
N THR A 203 5.61 2.02 20.07
CA THR A 203 4.60 1.28 19.32
C THR A 203 5.20 0.65 18.09
N ASP A 204 4.80 -0.57 17.81
CA ASP A 204 5.21 -1.29 16.61
C ASP A 204 4.69 -0.61 15.34
N CYS A 205 5.51 -0.61 14.33
CA CYS A 205 5.13 -0.16 12.99
C CYS A 205 5.35 -1.29 11.98
N TYR A 206 4.76 -1.17 10.83
CA TYR A 206 5.15 -1.99 9.68
C TYR A 206 5.09 -1.17 8.41
N SER A 207 5.97 -1.48 7.48
CA SER A 207 5.98 -0.87 6.16
C SER A 207 5.46 -1.83 5.11
N ALA A 208 4.85 -1.28 4.07
CA ALA A 208 4.34 -2.02 2.94
C ALA A 208 4.72 -1.33 1.64
N LEU A 209 5.46 -2.03 0.78
CA LEU A 209 5.72 -1.61 -0.59
C LEU A 209 4.83 -2.43 -1.51
N GLN A 210 3.92 -1.80 -2.25
CA GLN A 210 2.90 -2.48 -3.04
C GLN A 210 2.88 -2.01 -4.49
N LEU A 211 2.80 -2.96 -5.40
CA LEU A 211 2.50 -2.76 -6.81
C LEU A 211 1.03 -3.13 -7.04
N THR A 212 0.21 -2.18 -7.47
CA THR A 212 -1.24 -2.35 -7.66
C THR A 212 -1.62 -2.18 -9.12
N LEU A 213 -2.54 -3.01 -9.60
CA LEU A 213 -3.19 -2.86 -10.89
C LEU A 213 -4.68 -2.59 -10.63
N THR A 214 -5.18 -1.44 -11.13
CA THR A 214 -6.57 -1.03 -10.93
C THR A 214 -7.29 -0.80 -12.26
N TYR A 215 -8.59 -1.10 -12.25
CA TYR A 215 -9.50 -0.89 -13.36
C TYR A 215 -10.49 0.22 -13.03
N SER A 216 -10.57 1.23 -13.88
CA SER A 216 -11.48 2.37 -13.74
C SER A 216 -12.87 2.03 -14.30
N PHE A 217 -13.91 2.32 -13.53
CA PHE A 217 -15.31 2.07 -13.88
C PHE A 217 -16.21 3.21 -13.38
N MET A 218 -17.51 3.17 -13.68
CA MET A 218 -18.47 4.25 -13.43
C MET A 218 -18.09 5.55 -14.16
N ALA A 219 -18.27 5.50 -15.49
CA ALA A 219 -18.08 6.69 -16.32
C ALA A 219 -19.02 7.82 -15.89
N LYS A 220 -18.47 9.04 -15.81
CA LYS A 220 -19.24 10.25 -15.55
C LYS A 220 -20.08 10.58 -16.80
N CYS A 221 -21.38 10.70 -16.64
CA CYS A 221 -22.27 11.07 -17.74
C CYS A 221 -21.90 12.48 -18.28
N ARG A 222 -21.72 12.60 -19.61
CA ARG A 222 -21.38 13.86 -20.28
C ARG A 222 -22.58 14.79 -20.50
N THR A 223 -23.79 14.22 -20.56
CA THR A 223 -25.03 14.90 -20.95
C THR A 223 -25.99 15.14 -19.79
N CYS A 224 -25.73 14.56 -18.62
CA CYS A 224 -26.56 14.80 -17.46
C CYS A 224 -26.21 16.17 -16.87
N HIS A 225 -27.00 17.18 -17.17
CA HIS A 225 -27.08 18.42 -16.43
C HIS A 225 -27.79 18.17 -15.10
N ASN A 226 -27.14 17.50 -14.16
CA ASN A 226 -27.53 17.64 -12.78
C ASN A 226 -26.82 18.89 -12.26
N ALA A 227 -27.56 19.98 -12.33
CA ALA A 227 -27.18 21.29 -11.78
C ALA A 227 -27.36 21.33 -10.24
N ASP A 228 -27.57 20.20 -9.61
CA ASP A 228 -27.81 20.10 -8.17
C ASP A 228 -26.77 19.16 -7.57
N GLU A 229 -25.61 19.73 -7.21
CA GLU A 229 -24.76 19.37 -6.06
C GLU A 229 -23.51 20.23 -6.02
#